data_8722873ed3eb71beedf36f009693b6ef
#
_entry.id   8722873ed3eb71beedf36f009693b6ef
#
_cell.length_a   1.000
_cell.length_b   1.000
_cell.length_c   1.000
_cell.angle_alpha   90.00
_cell.angle_beta   90.00
_cell.angle_gamma   90.00
#
_symmetry.space_group_name_H-M   'P 1'
#
loop_
_entity.id
_entity.type
_entity.pdbx_description
1 polymer ?
#
loop_
_entity_poly.entity_id
_entity_poly.type
_entity_poly.pdbx_seq_one_letter_code
_entity_poly.pdbx_strand_id
1 'polypeptide(L)'
;GMVNFDDILTKEEINLMARYIQNTPDVPPEHSLKDQLDSWKVLVEVKDRPTKQMNKFNLNNIFSVTLRDTGEVALIDGDTKEIRSIVKTGYAVHISRLSASGRYVYVIGRDGRVSLIDLWMEKPAVVAEVKIAFDARSIDTSKFKGFEDKYAIAGGYWPPQYTIMEGDTLKPLKVVSTRGVTVDGEYHPEPRVASIVSSFIKPEWVVNIKETGQILMVDYSDIENLKTTTIGSAKFLHDGGWDASKRYFLVAANASNKIAAVDTKSGKLAALVDVAKIPHPGRGANFVHPKFGPVW
;
A
#
# COMPACT_ATOMS: atom_id res chain seq x y z
N GLY A 1 14.07 11.26 -9.29
CA GLY A 1 15.14 11.82 -8.49
C GLY A 1 14.62 12.91 -7.58
N MET A 2 15.31 13.23 -6.50
CA MET A 2 15.01 14.42 -5.69
C MET A 2 15.28 15.66 -6.53
N VAL A 3 14.39 16.65 -6.47
CA VAL A 3 14.63 17.95 -7.08
C VAL A 3 15.82 18.61 -6.37
N ASN A 4 16.72 19.22 -7.11
CA ASN A 4 17.75 20.06 -6.55
C ASN A 4 17.13 21.37 -6.06
N PHE A 5 17.40 21.76 -4.82
CA PHE A 5 16.87 23.00 -4.23
C PHE A 5 17.85 24.17 -4.34
N ASP A 6 19.07 23.94 -4.83
CA ASP A 6 20.11 25.00 -4.95
C ASP A 6 19.67 26.16 -5.85
N ASP A 7 18.77 25.91 -6.80
CA ASP A 7 18.22 26.93 -7.72
C ASP A 7 17.05 27.72 -7.12
N ILE A 8 16.50 27.27 -5.98
CA ILE A 8 15.27 27.83 -5.39
C ILE A 8 15.53 28.44 -4.02
N LEU A 9 16.45 27.88 -3.26
CA LEU A 9 16.76 28.26 -1.88
C LEU A 9 18.23 28.71 -1.75
N THR A 10 18.47 29.71 -0.92
CA THR A 10 19.81 30.11 -0.54
C THR A 10 20.48 29.03 0.33
N LYS A 11 21.81 29.02 0.42
CA LYS A 11 22.55 28.11 1.30
C LYS A 11 22.13 28.25 2.76
N GLU A 12 21.78 29.45 3.20
CA GLU A 12 21.32 29.73 4.55
C GLU A 12 19.95 29.10 4.82
N GLU A 13 19.02 29.25 3.89
CA GLU A 13 17.68 28.61 3.96
C GLU A 13 17.78 27.09 3.92
N ILE A 14 18.63 26.51 3.06
CA ILE A 14 18.89 25.07 3.02
C ILE A 14 19.42 24.57 4.38
N ASN A 15 20.39 25.30 4.95
CA ASN A 15 20.96 24.93 6.27
C ASN A 15 19.93 25.06 7.40
N LEU A 16 19.08 26.10 7.35
CA LEU A 16 18.00 26.28 8.33
C LEU A 16 16.98 25.15 8.24
N MET A 17 16.54 24.83 7.04
CA MET A 17 15.62 23.71 6.81
C MET A 17 16.23 22.36 7.20
N ALA A 18 17.51 22.12 6.87
CA ALA A 18 18.21 20.90 7.27
C ALA A 18 18.25 20.73 8.81
N ARG A 19 18.48 21.82 9.54
CA ARG A 19 18.41 21.81 11.02
C ARG A 19 16.99 21.56 11.52
N TYR A 20 16.00 22.21 10.90
CA TYR A 20 14.59 22.06 11.29
C TYR A 20 14.10 20.62 11.16
N ILE A 21 14.34 19.97 10.00
CA ILE A 21 13.88 18.60 9.76
C ILE A 21 14.65 17.54 10.58
N GLN A 22 15.78 17.89 11.18
CA GLN A 22 16.52 17.01 12.09
C GLN A 22 16.07 17.12 13.54
N ASN A 23 15.26 18.13 13.88
CA ASN A 23 14.70 18.22 15.21
C ASN A 23 13.58 17.21 15.38
N THR A 24 13.70 16.36 16.38
CA THR A 24 12.59 15.48 16.78
C THR A 24 11.53 16.35 17.49
N PRO A 25 10.26 16.32 17.08
CA PRO A 25 9.20 17.02 17.79
C PRO A 25 9.06 16.46 19.22
N ASP A 26 8.79 17.32 20.18
CA ASP A 26 8.62 16.93 21.59
C ASP A 26 7.48 15.90 21.75
N VAL A 27 6.43 16.07 20.97
CA VAL A 27 5.31 15.13 20.86
C VAL A 27 5.13 14.80 19.37
N PRO A 28 5.33 13.53 18.96
CA PRO A 28 5.04 13.12 17.59
C PRO A 28 3.59 13.38 17.24
N PRO A 29 3.28 14.01 16.10
CA PRO A 29 1.92 14.26 15.71
C PRO A 29 1.17 12.95 15.51
N GLU A 30 -0.04 12.89 16.02
CA GLU A 30 -0.97 11.80 15.81
C GLU A 30 -1.92 12.13 14.66
N HIS A 31 -2.48 11.11 14.04
CA HIS A 31 -3.54 11.23 13.04
C HIS A 31 -4.60 10.16 13.34
N SER A 32 -5.50 10.52 14.22
CA SER A 32 -6.50 9.64 14.81
C SER A 32 -7.58 9.24 13.80
N LEU A 33 -8.43 8.28 14.19
CA LEU A 33 -9.63 7.93 13.41
C LEU A 33 -10.53 9.17 13.20
N LYS A 34 -10.64 10.04 14.21
CA LYS A 34 -11.42 11.28 14.09
C LYS A 34 -10.83 12.21 13.03
N ASP A 35 -9.52 12.43 13.03
CA ASP A 35 -8.85 13.29 12.04
C ASP A 35 -9.04 12.74 10.61
N GLN A 36 -9.02 11.43 10.47
CA GLN A 36 -9.28 10.77 9.20
C GLN A 36 -10.74 10.95 8.75
N LEU A 37 -11.70 10.76 9.66
CA LEU A 37 -13.12 11.00 9.38
C LEU A 37 -13.39 12.48 9.02
N ASP A 38 -12.71 13.42 9.66
CA ASP A 38 -12.83 14.86 9.35
C ASP A 38 -12.28 15.18 7.92
N SER A 39 -11.35 14.38 7.43
CA SER A 39 -10.77 14.53 6.08
C SER A 39 -11.51 13.75 5.00
N TRP A 40 -12.35 12.79 5.39
CA TRP A 40 -13.05 11.89 4.48
C TRP A 40 -14.12 12.60 3.66
N LYS A 41 -14.15 12.29 2.36
CA LYS A 41 -15.10 12.88 1.40
C LYS A 41 -15.58 11.83 0.43
N VAL A 42 -16.89 11.72 0.27
CA VAL A 42 -17.53 11.03 -0.84
C VAL A 42 -17.88 12.08 -1.90
N LEU A 43 -17.21 12.03 -3.04
CA LEU A 43 -17.38 12.98 -4.13
C LEU A 43 -18.53 12.60 -5.05
N VAL A 44 -18.78 11.28 -5.18
CA VAL A 44 -19.93 10.72 -5.88
C VAL A 44 -20.53 9.64 -4.99
N GLU A 45 -21.76 9.85 -4.53
CA GLU A 45 -22.44 8.87 -3.68
C GLU A 45 -22.59 7.52 -4.37
N VAL A 46 -22.50 6.42 -3.63
CA VAL A 46 -22.54 5.06 -4.19
C VAL A 46 -23.79 4.83 -5.03
N LYS A 47 -24.96 5.35 -4.57
CA LYS A 47 -26.24 5.25 -5.28
C LYS A 47 -26.28 6.00 -6.62
N ASP A 48 -25.41 7.02 -6.78
CA ASP A 48 -25.34 7.89 -7.96
C ASP A 48 -24.25 7.42 -8.95
N ARG A 49 -23.47 6.39 -8.60
CA ARG A 49 -22.48 5.77 -9.49
C ARG A 49 -23.14 4.85 -10.50
N PRO A 50 -22.48 4.63 -11.65
CA PRO A 50 -22.97 3.70 -12.65
C PRO A 50 -23.23 2.30 -12.08
N THR A 51 -24.37 1.68 -12.41
CA THR A 51 -24.68 0.29 -12.04
C THR A 51 -24.09 -0.73 -13.01
N LYS A 52 -23.55 -0.27 -14.14
CA LYS A 52 -22.82 -1.03 -15.16
C LYS A 52 -21.72 -0.16 -15.76
N GLN A 53 -20.74 -0.78 -16.36
CA GLN A 53 -19.69 -0.07 -17.08
C GLN A 53 -20.27 0.80 -18.21
N MET A 54 -19.97 2.10 -18.21
CA MET A 54 -20.48 3.07 -19.18
C MET A 54 -19.51 3.28 -20.36
N ASN A 55 -18.23 3.05 -20.16
CA ASN A 55 -17.20 3.13 -21.20
C ASN A 55 -16.95 1.75 -21.85
N LYS A 56 -16.08 1.72 -22.86
CA LYS A 56 -15.76 0.51 -23.63
C LYS A 56 -14.37 -0.06 -23.30
N PHE A 57 -13.79 0.27 -22.14
CA PHE A 57 -12.47 -0.24 -21.76
C PHE A 57 -12.56 -1.74 -21.47
N ASN A 58 -11.55 -2.47 -21.91
CA ASN A 58 -11.35 -3.85 -21.46
C ASN A 58 -10.71 -3.84 -20.06
N LEU A 59 -11.53 -3.88 -19.00
CA LEU A 59 -11.06 -3.82 -17.62
C LEU A 59 -10.15 -5.01 -17.23
N ASN A 60 -10.15 -6.09 -18.01
CA ASN A 60 -9.21 -7.20 -17.82
C ASN A 60 -7.82 -6.90 -18.38
N ASN A 61 -7.67 -5.86 -19.20
CA ASN A 61 -6.41 -5.46 -19.83
C ASN A 61 -6.18 -3.95 -19.72
N ILE A 62 -6.54 -3.34 -18.58
CA ILE A 62 -6.24 -1.95 -18.30
C ILE A 62 -5.05 -1.85 -17.35
N PHE A 63 -4.15 -0.90 -17.62
CA PHE A 63 -3.01 -0.59 -16.76
C PHE A 63 -3.25 0.73 -16.04
N SER A 64 -3.05 0.74 -14.73
CA SER A 64 -2.95 1.99 -13.96
C SER A 64 -1.49 2.32 -13.71
N VAL A 65 -1.04 3.45 -14.22
CA VAL A 65 0.35 3.90 -14.14
C VAL A 65 0.43 5.16 -13.30
N THR A 66 1.22 5.12 -12.24
CA THR A 66 1.44 6.27 -11.36
C THR A 66 2.32 7.30 -12.05
N LEU A 67 1.81 8.51 -12.21
CA LEU A 67 2.54 9.70 -12.62
C LEU A 67 2.94 10.48 -11.37
N ARG A 68 4.02 10.03 -10.73
CA ARG A 68 4.40 10.42 -9.38
C ARG A 68 4.52 11.93 -9.19
N ASP A 69 5.26 12.57 -10.07
CA ASP A 69 5.65 13.97 -9.91
C ASP A 69 4.50 14.94 -10.21
N THR A 70 3.54 14.52 -11.05
CA THR A 70 2.33 15.31 -11.34
C THR A 70 1.17 15.00 -10.39
N GLY A 71 1.28 13.95 -9.58
CA GLY A 71 0.22 13.53 -8.65
C GLY A 71 -1.01 12.97 -9.37
N GLU A 72 -0.79 12.14 -10.39
CA GLU A 72 -1.82 11.62 -11.27
C GLU A 72 -1.68 10.12 -11.49
N VAL A 73 -2.73 9.51 -12.03
CA VAL A 73 -2.71 8.14 -12.53
C VAL A 73 -3.16 8.14 -13.99
N ALA A 74 -2.33 7.59 -14.88
CA ALA A 74 -2.72 7.32 -16.25
C ALA A 74 -3.37 5.93 -16.34
N LEU A 75 -4.50 5.86 -17.01
CA LEU A 75 -5.19 4.62 -17.38
C LEU A 75 -4.87 4.30 -18.84
N ILE A 76 -4.15 3.21 -19.06
CA ILE A 76 -3.70 2.77 -20.39
C ILE A 76 -4.48 1.53 -20.79
N ASP A 77 -5.08 1.55 -21.95
CA ASP A 77 -5.71 0.41 -22.58
C ASP A 77 -4.63 -0.53 -23.12
N GLY A 78 -4.55 -1.75 -22.58
CA GLY A 78 -3.54 -2.73 -22.99
C GLY A 78 -3.79 -3.32 -24.38
N ASP A 79 -5.01 -3.24 -24.91
CA ASP A 79 -5.35 -3.73 -26.25
C ASP A 79 -4.88 -2.73 -27.33
N THR A 80 -5.17 -1.44 -27.12
CA THR A 80 -4.80 -0.38 -28.10
C THR A 80 -3.49 0.30 -27.75
N LYS A 81 -2.98 0.16 -26.53
CA LYS A 81 -1.78 0.82 -25.98
C LYS A 81 -1.90 2.35 -25.93
N GLU A 82 -3.11 2.85 -25.83
CA GLU A 82 -3.42 4.28 -25.75
C GLU A 82 -3.74 4.69 -24.31
N ILE A 83 -3.36 5.91 -23.94
CA ILE A 83 -3.83 6.53 -22.70
C ILE A 83 -5.29 6.89 -22.87
N ARG A 84 -6.16 6.29 -22.07
CA ARG A 84 -7.61 6.55 -22.09
C ARG A 84 -8.03 7.66 -21.15
N SER A 85 -7.32 7.81 -20.02
CA SER A 85 -7.60 8.88 -19.06
C SER A 85 -6.37 9.16 -18.23
N ILE A 86 -6.24 10.41 -17.77
CA ILE A 86 -5.31 10.84 -16.74
C ILE A 86 -6.18 11.42 -15.61
N VAL A 87 -6.04 10.87 -14.41
CA VAL A 87 -6.87 11.22 -13.26
C VAL A 87 -5.99 11.83 -12.17
N LYS A 88 -6.32 13.06 -11.77
CA LYS A 88 -5.66 13.74 -10.65
C LYS A 88 -6.02 13.05 -9.34
N THR A 89 -5.01 12.81 -8.49
CA THR A 89 -5.16 12.18 -7.17
C THR A 89 -4.36 12.96 -6.11
N GLY A 90 -3.56 12.31 -5.27
CA GLY A 90 -2.76 12.95 -4.24
C GLY A 90 -1.43 13.54 -4.73
N TYR A 91 -0.55 13.87 -3.79
CA TYR A 91 0.81 14.34 -4.07
C TYR A 91 1.79 13.16 -4.08
N ALA A 92 2.75 13.19 -5.01
CA ALA A 92 3.79 12.17 -5.17
C ALA A 92 3.20 10.75 -5.12
N VAL A 93 2.25 10.47 -6.00
CA VAL A 93 1.52 9.20 -6.11
C VAL A 93 2.51 8.04 -6.14
N HIS A 94 2.31 7.07 -5.26
CA HIS A 94 3.26 5.98 -5.09
C HIS A 94 2.74 4.64 -5.57
N ILE A 95 1.54 4.28 -5.16
CA ILE A 95 0.93 2.99 -5.50
C ILE A 95 -0.50 3.19 -5.98
N SER A 96 -0.86 2.44 -7.01
CA SER A 96 -2.23 2.18 -7.43
C SER A 96 -2.52 0.69 -7.40
N ARG A 97 -3.74 0.29 -6.97
CA ARG A 97 -4.18 -1.10 -6.89
C ARG A 97 -5.57 -1.25 -7.48
N LEU A 98 -5.72 -2.21 -8.38
CA LEU A 98 -7.03 -2.60 -8.87
C LEU A 98 -7.79 -3.36 -7.79
N SER A 99 -9.08 -3.11 -7.70
CA SER A 99 -10.01 -3.84 -6.86
C SER A 99 -10.18 -5.29 -7.31
N ALA A 100 -10.75 -6.13 -6.46
CA ALA A 100 -11.01 -7.54 -6.79
C ALA A 100 -12.01 -7.68 -7.95
N SER A 101 -13.04 -6.81 -8.01
CA SER A 101 -14.01 -6.78 -9.10
C SER A 101 -13.48 -6.17 -10.41
N GLY A 102 -12.33 -5.48 -10.35
CA GLY A 102 -11.80 -4.71 -11.49
C GLY A 102 -12.51 -3.37 -11.73
N ARG A 103 -13.48 -2.99 -10.89
CA ARG A 103 -14.22 -1.73 -11.03
C ARG A 103 -13.43 -0.52 -10.56
N TYR A 104 -12.70 -0.65 -9.44
CA TYR A 104 -12.07 0.48 -8.78
C TYR A 104 -10.54 0.43 -8.88
N VAL A 105 -9.93 1.62 -8.84
CA VAL A 105 -8.50 1.79 -8.59
C VAL A 105 -8.32 2.56 -7.30
N TYR A 106 -7.65 1.94 -6.33
CA TYR A 106 -7.23 2.58 -5.09
C TYR A 106 -5.85 3.16 -5.27
N VAL A 107 -5.69 4.43 -4.95
CA VAL A 107 -4.45 5.18 -5.17
C VAL A 107 -4.00 5.80 -3.87
N ILE A 108 -2.70 5.75 -3.56
CA ILE A 108 -2.13 6.42 -2.41
C ILE A 108 -0.97 7.32 -2.81
N GLY A 109 -0.99 8.54 -2.31
CA GLY A 109 0.09 9.52 -2.42
C GLY A 109 0.96 9.59 -1.16
N ARG A 110 2.14 10.20 -1.30
CA ARG A 110 3.05 10.44 -0.17
C ARG A 110 2.50 11.46 0.84
N ASP A 111 1.50 12.23 0.46
CA ASP A 111 0.75 13.12 1.36
C ASP A 111 -0.26 12.39 2.26
N GLY A 112 -0.27 11.06 2.21
CA GLY A 112 -1.18 10.22 2.98
C GLY A 112 -2.62 10.19 2.44
N ARG A 113 -2.87 10.79 1.28
CA ARG A 113 -4.19 10.77 0.65
C ARG A 113 -4.42 9.46 -0.07
N VAL A 114 -5.55 8.83 0.23
CA VAL A 114 -6.12 7.73 -0.54
C VAL A 114 -7.22 8.29 -1.42
N SER A 115 -7.19 7.94 -2.71
CA SER A 115 -8.21 8.31 -3.70
C SER A 115 -8.78 7.03 -4.34
N LEU A 116 -10.10 6.98 -4.51
CA LEU A 116 -10.82 5.89 -5.15
C LEU A 116 -11.29 6.33 -6.54
N ILE A 117 -10.79 5.69 -7.59
CA ILE A 117 -11.20 5.95 -8.98
C ILE A 117 -12.23 4.89 -9.38
N ASP A 118 -13.39 5.30 -9.91
CA ASP A 118 -14.39 4.38 -10.49
C ASP A 118 -14.16 4.26 -12.01
N LEU A 119 -13.74 3.06 -12.44
CA LEU A 119 -13.49 2.74 -13.86
C LEU A 119 -14.76 2.51 -14.65
N TRP A 120 -15.93 2.37 -14.01
CA TRP A 120 -17.20 2.19 -14.71
C TRP A 120 -17.80 3.48 -15.25
N MET A 121 -17.35 4.62 -14.75
CA MET A 121 -17.80 5.92 -15.27
C MET A 121 -17.43 6.07 -16.75
N GLU A 122 -18.21 6.82 -17.51
CA GLU A 122 -17.91 7.12 -18.91
C GLU A 122 -16.49 7.67 -19.05
N LYS A 123 -16.14 8.62 -18.19
CA LYS A 123 -14.78 9.09 -17.96
C LYS A 123 -14.38 8.75 -16.53
N PRO A 124 -13.46 7.82 -16.30
CA PRO A 124 -12.99 7.47 -14.96
C PRO A 124 -12.59 8.69 -14.14
N ALA A 125 -13.05 8.76 -12.91
CA ALA A 125 -12.81 9.87 -12.01
C ALA A 125 -12.71 9.43 -10.56
N VAL A 126 -12.15 10.28 -9.69
CA VAL A 126 -12.14 10.05 -8.25
C VAL A 126 -13.55 10.21 -7.68
N VAL A 127 -14.00 9.20 -6.95
CA VAL A 127 -15.35 9.15 -6.33
C VAL A 127 -15.34 9.26 -4.81
N ALA A 128 -14.19 9.02 -4.17
CA ALA A 128 -14.00 9.23 -2.74
C ALA A 128 -12.54 9.49 -2.42
N GLU A 129 -12.30 10.21 -1.32
CA GLU A 129 -10.97 10.53 -0.81
C GLU A 129 -10.94 10.52 0.71
N VAL A 130 -9.77 10.19 1.27
CA VAL A 130 -9.48 10.32 2.69
C VAL A 130 -7.98 10.52 2.91
N LYS A 131 -7.59 11.26 3.95
CA LYS A 131 -6.20 11.37 4.40
C LYS A 131 -5.99 10.45 5.60
N ILE A 132 -5.12 9.43 5.47
CA ILE A 132 -4.90 8.42 6.52
C ILE A 132 -3.63 8.64 7.35
N ALA A 133 -2.75 9.52 6.89
CA ALA A 133 -1.45 9.81 7.52
C ALA A 133 -0.88 11.12 6.95
N PHE A 134 0.25 11.59 7.49
CA PHE A 134 1.02 12.71 6.90
C PHE A 134 1.99 12.23 5.82
N ASP A 135 2.50 11.00 5.96
CA ASP A 135 3.27 10.29 4.96
C ASP A 135 2.78 8.85 4.89
N ALA A 136 2.50 8.34 3.69
CA ALA A 136 2.00 7.00 3.47
C ALA A 136 2.52 6.42 2.17
N ARG A 137 2.45 5.08 2.04
CA ARG A 137 3.08 4.45 0.89
C ARG A 137 2.38 3.21 0.36
N SER A 138 1.54 2.57 1.14
CA SER A 138 0.98 1.27 0.79
C SER A 138 -0.54 1.25 0.86
N ILE A 139 -1.17 0.56 -0.09
CA ILE A 139 -2.61 0.34 -0.14
C ILE A 139 -2.91 -1.01 -0.79
N ASP A 140 -3.95 -1.68 -0.32
CA ASP A 140 -4.56 -2.81 -1.00
C ASP A 140 -6.05 -2.91 -0.61
N THR A 141 -6.77 -3.84 -1.21
CA THR A 141 -8.20 -4.06 -0.98
C THR A 141 -8.46 -5.52 -0.57
N SER A 142 -9.64 -5.83 -0.05
CA SER A 142 -10.04 -7.20 0.25
C SER A 142 -10.33 -7.96 -1.06
N LYS A 143 -9.71 -9.15 -1.22
CA LYS A 143 -9.74 -9.95 -2.46
C LYS A 143 -10.20 -11.39 -2.25
N PHE A 144 -10.42 -11.79 -1.01
CA PHE A 144 -10.96 -13.12 -0.72
C PHE A 144 -12.42 -13.21 -1.13
N LYS A 145 -12.80 -14.37 -1.66
CA LYS A 145 -14.18 -14.65 -2.14
C LYS A 145 -15.21 -14.36 -1.05
N GLY A 146 -16.21 -13.55 -1.38
CA GLY A 146 -17.25 -13.08 -0.46
C GLY A 146 -16.91 -11.78 0.29
N PHE A 147 -15.70 -11.25 0.10
CA PHE A 147 -15.23 -9.98 0.64
C PHE A 147 -14.70 -9.04 -0.45
N GLU A 148 -14.89 -9.39 -1.72
CA GLU A 148 -14.39 -8.59 -2.83
C GLU A 148 -14.84 -7.13 -2.70
N ASP A 149 -13.86 -6.21 -2.68
CA ASP A 149 -14.05 -4.76 -2.58
C ASP A 149 -14.82 -4.27 -1.33
N LYS A 150 -15.05 -5.15 -0.35
CA LYS A 150 -15.77 -4.78 0.88
C LYS A 150 -14.95 -3.84 1.75
N TYR A 151 -13.63 -4.05 1.80
CA TYR A 151 -12.71 -3.27 2.61
C TYR A 151 -11.48 -2.85 1.80
N ALA A 152 -10.88 -1.74 2.21
CA ALA A 152 -9.55 -1.32 1.80
C ALA A 152 -8.67 -1.13 3.04
N ILE A 153 -7.34 -1.25 2.88
CA ILE A 153 -6.35 -1.04 3.93
C ILE A 153 -5.21 -0.19 3.37
N ALA A 154 -4.82 0.84 4.11
CA ALA A 154 -3.71 1.72 3.73
C ALA A 154 -2.71 1.86 4.88
N GLY A 155 -1.43 1.91 4.54
CA GLY A 155 -0.32 1.96 5.49
C GLY A 155 0.40 3.30 5.51
N GLY A 156 0.49 3.89 6.71
CA GLY A 156 1.22 5.11 7.00
C GLY A 156 2.69 4.85 7.33
N TYR A 157 3.49 5.85 7.00
CA TYR A 157 4.85 5.98 7.49
C TYR A 157 4.88 6.87 8.72
N TRP A 158 4.07 7.93 8.71
CA TRP A 158 4.01 8.88 9.79
C TRP A 158 2.61 9.48 9.93
N PRO A 159 1.92 9.21 11.04
CA PRO A 159 2.29 8.26 12.09
C PRO A 159 2.37 6.82 11.56
N PRO A 160 3.14 5.94 12.24
CA PRO A 160 3.30 4.53 11.86
C PRO A 160 2.05 3.75 12.26
N GLN A 161 1.16 3.56 11.30
CA GLN A 161 -0.15 2.94 11.49
C GLN A 161 -0.70 2.39 10.18
N TYR A 162 -1.70 1.54 10.26
CA TYR A 162 -2.53 1.24 9.11
C TYR A 162 -4.00 1.55 9.41
N THR A 163 -4.71 1.93 8.37
CA THR A 163 -6.14 2.24 8.44
C THR A 163 -6.93 1.26 7.59
N ILE A 164 -7.99 0.70 8.17
CA ILE A 164 -8.97 -0.10 7.45
C ILE A 164 -10.17 0.79 7.14
N MET A 165 -10.68 0.69 5.92
CA MET A 165 -11.73 1.53 5.36
C MET A 165 -12.79 0.67 4.68
N GLU A 166 -14.01 1.20 4.53
CA GLU A 166 -14.98 0.68 3.57
C GLU A 166 -14.40 0.74 2.15
N GLY A 167 -14.64 -0.28 1.35
CA GLY A 167 -14.00 -0.40 0.05
C GLY A 167 -14.58 0.54 -1.01
N ASP A 168 -15.85 0.88 -0.94
CA ASP A 168 -16.54 1.69 -1.93
C ASP A 168 -16.67 3.18 -1.56
N THR A 169 -16.54 3.53 -0.27
CA THR A 169 -16.65 4.90 0.23
C THR A 169 -15.34 5.46 0.77
N LEU A 170 -14.36 4.61 1.07
CA LEU A 170 -13.14 4.92 1.81
C LEU A 170 -13.41 5.45 3.24
N LYS A 171 -14.61 5.21 3.79
CA LYS A 171 -14.89 5.61 5.17
C LYS A 171 -13.95 4.89 6.12
N PRO A 172 -13.17 5.61 6.93
CA PRO A 172 -12.30 5.00 7.93
C PRO A 172 -13.10 4.22 8.97
N LEU A 173 -12.71 2.98 9.22
CA LEU A 173 -13.36 2.07 10.17
C LEU A 173 -12.48 1.84 11.40
N LYS A 174 -11.18 1.63 11.17
CA LYS A 174 -10.24 1.28 12.23
C LYS A 174 -8.84 1.76 11.93
N VAL A 175 -8.15 2.29 12.94
CA VAL A 175 -6.74 2.68 12.90
C VAL A 175 -5.97 1.81 13.86
N VAL A 176 -4.86 1.22 13.40
CA VAL A 176 -4.02 0.34 14.21
C VAL A 176 -2.57 0.83 14.15
N SER A 177 -2.00 1.15 15.30
CA SER A 177 -0.59 1.53 15.43
C SER A 177 0.32 0.34 15.14
N THR A 178 1.45 0.61 14.48
CA THR A 178 2.49 -0.38 14.22
C THR A 178 3.71 -0.24 15.13
N ARG A 179 3.67 0.70 16.09
CA ARG A 179 4.71 0.87 17.11
C ARG A 179 4.90 -0.44 17.87
N GLY A 180 6.12 -0.83 18.14
CA GLY A 180 6.35 -2.10 18.80
C GLY A 180 7.82 -2.50 18.89
N VAL A 181 8.02 -3.75 19.32
CA VAL A 181 9.34 -4.32 19.52
C VAL A 181 9.86 -4.91 18.21
N THR A 182 11.12 -4.65 17.91
CA THR A 182 11.81 -5.21 16.74
C THR A 182 12.15 -6.68 16.96
N VAL A 183 12.54 -7.37 15.89
CA VAL A 183 13.01 -8.77 15.97
C VAL A 183 14.29 -8.93 16.82
N ASP A 184 15.00 -7.84 17.12
CA ASP A 184 16.18 -7.83 17.98
C ASP A 184 15.83 -7.48 19.45
N GLY A 185 14.56 -7.25 19.77
CA GLY A 185 14.09 -6.99 21.13
C GLY A 185 14.07 -5.51 21.56
N GLU A 186 14.34 -4.58 20.64
CA GLU A 186 14.35 -3.13 20.92
C GLU A 186 13.00 -2.51 20.56
N TYR A 187 12.50 -1.59 21.37
CA TYR A 187 11.29 -0.82 21.02
C TYR A 187 11.61 0.19 19.90
N HIS A 188 10.75 0.21 18.86
CA HIS A 188 10.84 1.20 17.81
C HIS A 188 9.57 2.08 17.82
N PRO A 189 9.72 3.42 17.94
CA PRO A 189 8.58 4.34 18.03
C PRO A 189 7.90 4.63 16.68
N GLU A 190 8.61 4.41 15.55
CA GLU A 190 8.16 4.80 14.22
C GLU A 190 8.39 3.70 13.16
N PRO A 191 7.88 2.47 13.37
CA PRO A 191 8.05 1.41 12.40
C PRO A 191 7.05 1.55 11.26
N ARG A 192 7.55 1.87 10.07
CA ARG A 192 6.78 2.18 8.87
C ARG A 192 6.11 0.96 8.27
N VAL A 193 4.89 1.13 7.75
CA VAL A 193 4.21 0.10 6.95
C VAL A 193 4.80 0.10 5.54
N ALA A 194 5.69 -0.83 5.25
CA ALA A 194 6.42 -0.88 3.98
C ALA A 194 5.53 -1.31 2.81
N SER A 195 4.77 -2.39 2.99
CA SER A 195 3.83 -2.87 1.98
C SER A 195 2.66 -3.63 2.59
N ILE A 196 1.57 -3.67 1.84
CA ILE A 196 0.37 -4.45 2.15
C ILE A 196 0.01 -5.27 0.91
N VAL A 197 -0.26 -6.56 1.10
CA VAL A 197 -0.63 -7.47 0.01
C VAL A 197 -1.80 -8.35 0.45
N SER A 198 -2.88 -8.34 -0.33
CA SER A 198 -4.06 -9.15 -0.06
C SER A 198 -3.85 -10.61 -0.42
N SER A 199 -4.41 -11.50 0.41
CA SER A 199 -4.56 -12.90 0.08
C SER A 199 -5.81 -13.14 -0.78
N PHE A 200 -5.71 -14.08 -1.71
CA PHE A 200 -6.85 -14.57 -2.50
C PHE A 200 -7.46 -15.86 -1.93
N ILE A 201 -6.75 -16.52 -1.01
CA ILE A 201 -7.13 -17.83 -0.46
C ILE A 201 -7.62 -17.76 0.98
N LYS A 202 -7.47 -16.59 1.62
CA LYS A 202 -7.95 -16.32 2.98
C LYS A 202 -8.39 -14.85 3.09
N PRO A 203 -9.29 -14.50 4.03
CA PRO A 203 -9.67 -13.12 4.30
C PRO A 203 -8.58 -12.39 5.09
N GLU A 204 -7.37 -12.32 4.55
CA GLU A 204 -6.18 -11.79 5.23
C GLU A 204 -5.45 -10.78 4.35
N TRP A 205 -4.86 -9.76 5.00
CA TRP A 205 -3.80 -8.93 4.45
C TRP A 205 -2.47 -9.29 5.09
N VAL A 206 -1.42 -9.34 4.29
CA VAL A 206 -0.03 -9.42 4.77
C VAL A 206 0.51 -8.00 4.82
N VAL A 207 0.87 -7.54 6.01
CA VAL A 207 1.37 -6.20 6.28
C VAL A 207 2.83 -6.29 6.74
N ASN A 208 3.74 -5.71 5.97
CA ASN A 208 5.16 -5.72 6.27
C ASN A 208 5.57 -4.46 7.05
N ILE A 209 6.10 -4.64 8.25
CA ILE A 209 6.56 -3.54 9.11
C ILE A 209 8.08 -3.42 8.99
N LYS A 210 8.50 -2.29 8.44
CA LYS A 210 9.87 -2.11 7.94
C LYS A 210 10.94 -2.26 9.02
N GLU A 211 10.89 -1.43 10.03
CA GLU A 211 11.94 -1.32 11.04
C GLU A 211 11.88 -2.44 12.09
N THR A 212 10.69 -2.94 12.39
CA THR A 212 10.57 -4.05 13.35
C THR A 212 10.99 -5.39 12.77
N GLY A 213 10.96 -5.54 11.43
CA GLY A 213 11.18 -6.83 10.77
C GLY A 213 10.03 -7.81 10.97
N GLN A 214 8.86 -7.32 11.38
CA GLN A 214 7.68 -8.13 11.61
C GLN A 214 6.77 -8.13 10.40
N ILE A 215 6.21 -9.29 10.10
CA ILE A 215 5.17 -9.51 9.10
C ILE A 215 3.88 -9.80 9.86
N LEU A 216 2.85 -8.99 9.61
CA LEU A 216 1.54 -9.15 10.23
C LEU A 216 0.59 -9.80 9.22
N MET A 217 -0.06 -10.90 9.61
CA MET A 217 -1.19 -11.44 8.89
C MET A 217 -2.46 -10.96 9.59
N VAL A 218 -3.17 -10.03 8.96
CA VAL A 218 -4.35 -9.35 9.51
C VAL A 218 -5.60 -9.97 8.91
N ASP A 219 -6.33 -10.75 9.70
CA ASP A 219 -7.60 -11.37 9.34
C ASP A 219 -8.72 -10.34 9.43
N TYR A 220 -9.38 -10.07 8.31
CA TYR A 220 -10.49 -9.13 8.18
C TYR A 220 -11.86 -9.79 8.10
N SER A 221 -11.97 -11.07 8.43
CA SER A 221 -13.27 -11.77 8.45
C SER A 221 -14.24 -11.16 9.45
N ASP A 222 -13.70 -10.59 10.54
CA ASP A 222 -14.43 -9.80 11.53
C ASP A 222 -13.65 -8.50 11.82
N ILE A 223 -14.11 -7.39 11.24
CA ILE A 223 -13.44 -6.09 11.39
C ILE A 223 -13.53 -5.55 12.81
N GLU A 224 -14.59 -5.87 13.55
CA GLU A 224 -14.73 -5.42 14.93
C GLU A 224 -13.70 -6.10 15.84
N ASN A 225 -13.41 -7.37 15.58
CA ASN A 225 -12.50 -8.20 16.36
C ASN A 225 -11.34 -8.72 15.50
N LEU A 226 -10.52 -7.82 14.97
CA LEU A 226 -9.37 -8.16 14.14
C LEU A 226 -8.44 -9.16 14.84
N LYS A 227 -8.10 -10.22 14.13
CA LYS A 227 -7.07 -11.17 14.55
C LYS A 227 -5.79 -10.91 13.75
N THR A 228 -4.69 -10.77 14.46
CA THR A 228 -3.39 -10.54 13.85
C THR A 228 -2.41 -11.61 14.29
N THR A 229 -1.82 -12.32 13.32
CA THR A 229 -0.67 -13.20 13.56
C THR A 229 0.59 -12.43 13.24
N THR A 230 1.48 -12.29 14.24
CA THR A 230 2.76 -11.61 14.10
C THR A 230 3.87 -12.61 13.86
N ILE A 231 4.66 -12.40 12.80
CA ILE A 231 5.75 -13.29 12.40
C ILE A 231 7.04 -12.46 12.35
N GLY A 232 8.00 -12.81 13.22
CA GLY A 232 9.34 -12.21 13.19
C GLY A 232 10.12 -12.73 11.98
N SER A 233 10.83 -11.83 11.31
CA SER A 233 11.68 -12.17 10.15
C SER A 233 13.00 -11.42 10.18
N ALA A 234 13.23 -10.43 9.35
CA ALA A 234 14.44 -9.61 9.30
C ALA A 234 14.13 -8.15 9.01
N LYS A 235 14.96 -7.24 9.53
CA LYS A 235 14.91 -5.80 9.22
C LYS A 235 15.46 -5.57 7.82
N PHE A 236 15.23 -4.58 7.21
CA PHE A 236 14.16 -3.67 6.92
C PHE A 236 13.29 -4.28 5.84
N LEU A 237 12.08 -4.68 6.17
CA LEU A 237 11.15 -5.24 5.19
C LEU A 237 10.74 -4.21 4.13
N HIS A 238 10.55 -4.68 2.91
CA HIS A 238 10.10 -3.87 1.78
C HIS A 238 8.90 -4.52 1.07
N ASP A 239 8.88 -4.52 -0.24
CA ASP A 239 7.83 -5.17 -1.02
C ASP A 239 8.01 -6.69 -1.04
N GLY A 240 6.89 -7.37 -1.22
CA GLY A 240 6.82 -8.82 -1.35
C GLY A 240 5.60 -9.25 -2.15
N GLY A 241 5.53 -10.53 -2.45
CA GLY A 241 4.45 -11.12 -3.23
C GLY A 241 4.31 -12.61 -3.01
N TRP A 242 3.30 -13.17 -3.66
CA TRP A 242 2.93 -14.57 -3.54
C TRP A 242 3.73 -15.46 -4.49
N ASP A 243 4.11 -16.63 -4.02
CA ASP A 243 4.54 -17.72 -4.89
C ASP A 243 3.38 -18.22 -5.78
N ALA A 244 3.68 -19.08 -6.74
CA ALA A 244 2.69 -19.63 -7.66
C ALA A 244 1.54 -20.38 -6.96
N SER A 245 1.81 -21.00 -5.80
CA SER A 245 0.78 -21.70 -5.01
C SER A 245 -0.13 -20.76 -4.23
N LYS A 246 0.23 -19.48 -4.08
CA LYS A 246 -0.42 -18.47 -3.21
C LYS A 246 -0.41 -18.84 -1.73
N ARG A 247 0.40 -19.83 -1.33
CA ARG A 247 0.59 -20.24 0.07
C ARG A 247 1.75 -19.51 0.71
N TYR A 248 2.86 -19.36 -0.03
CA TYR A 248 4.04 -18.70 0.50
C TYR A 248 4.09 -17.25 0.08
N PHE A 249 4.29 -16.38 1.07
CA PHE A 249 4.54 -14.97 0.84
C PHE A 249 6.03 -14.70 0.99
N LEU A 250 6.64 -14.10 -0.04
CA LEU A 250 8.05 -13.78 -0.08
C LEU A 250 8.24 -12.27 -0.02
N VAL A 251 9.14 -11.82 0.85
CA VAL A 251 9.40 -10.39 1.05
C VAL A 251 10.89 -10.11 1.23
N ALA A 252 11.36 -9.03 0.60
CA ALA A 252 12.73 -8.57 0.79
C ALA A 252 12.92 -7.86 2.13
N ALA A 253 14.01 -8.23 2.82
CA ALA A 253 14.57 -7.50 3.95
C ALA A 253 15.86 -6.81 3.50
N ASN A 254 15.72 -5.61 2.91
CA ASN A 254 16.77 -5.01 2.10
C ASN A 254 18.05 -4.67 2.87
N ALA A 255 17.97 -4.16 4.10
CA ALA A 255 19.15 -3.89 4.91
C ALA A 255 19.76 -5.15 5.53
N SER A 256 19.02 -6.26 5.55
CA SER A 256 19.51 -7.57 6.04
C SER A 256 20.03 -8.46 4.90
N ASN A 257 19.94 -8.04 3.65
CA ASN A 257 20.34 -8.82 2.46
C ASN A 257 19.66 -10.21 2.42
N LYS A 258 18.39 -10.27 2.77
CA LYS A 258 17.61 -11.52 2.88
C LYS A 258 16.28 -11.42 2.15
N ILE A 259 15.77 -12.58 1.75
CA ILE A 259 14.37 -12.79 1.43
C ILE A 259 13.75 -13.63 2.54
N ALA A 260 12.68 -13.14 3.14
CA ALA A 260 11.87 -13.92 4.08
C ALA A 260 10.73 -14.61 3.33
N ALA A 261 10.55 -15.90 3.56
CA ALA A 261 9.44 -16.68 3.08
C ALA A 261 8.53 -17.06 4.25
N VAL A 262 7.26 -16.70 4.18
CA VAL A 262 6.23 -16.99 5.19
C VAL A 262 5.28 -18.04 4.65
N ASP A 263 5.08 -19.12 5.40
CA ASP A 263 3.97 -20.06 5.16
C ASP A 263 2.68 -19.50 5.77
N THR A 264 1.83 -18.94 4.95
CA THR A 264 0.58 -18.31 5.42
C THR A 264 -0.46 -19.33 5.88
N LYS A 265 -0.32 -20.62 5.54
CA LYS A 265 -1.17 -21.68 6.04
C LYS A 265 -0.91 -21.95 7.53
N SER A 266 0.36 -22.00 7.92
CA SER A 266 0.77 -22.25 9.31
C SER A 266 0.97 -20.97 10.12
N GLY A 267 1.03 -19.79 9.50
CA GLY A 267 1.33 -18.51 10.14
C GLY A 267 2.75 -18.45 10.70
N LYS A 268 3.72 -19.06 10.01
CA LYS A 268 5.11 -19.16 10.48
C LYS A 268 6.11 -18.74 9.39
N LEU A 269 7.27 -18.25 9.85
CA LEU A 269 8.42 -18.07 8.98
C LEU A 269 8.89 -19.45 8.48
N ALA A 270 8.89 -19.64 7.17
CA ALA A 270 9.34 -20.90 6.54
C ALA A 270 10.85 -20.87 6.24
N ALA A 271 11.38 -19.73 5.80
CA ALA A 271 12.80 -19.58 5.50
C ALA A 271 13.23 -18.10 5.53
N LEU A 272 14.52 -17.90 5.85
CA LEU A 272 15.29 -16.68 5.59
C LEU A 272 16.44 -17.06 4.64
N VAL A 273 16.43 -16.49 3.44
CA VAL A 273 17.40 -16.82 2.39
C VAL A 273 18.34 -15.64 2.18
N ASP A 274 19.64 -15.87 2.25
CA ASP A 274 20.64 -14.87 1.93
C ASP A 274 20.67 -14.59 0.43
N VAL A 275 20.71 -13.30 0.07
CA VAL A 275 20.73 -12.86 -1.32
C VAL A 275 21.78 -11.75 -1.52
N ALA A 276 21.92 -11.26 -2.74
CA ALA A 276 22.79 -10.12 -3.03
C ALA A 276 22.41 -8.88 -2.21
N LYS A 277 23.37 -7.96 -2.09
CA LYS A 277 23.18 -6.73 -1.28
C LYS A 277 22.00 -5.92 -1.74
N ILE A 278 21.23 -5.42 -0.76
CA ILE A 278 20.12 -4.49 -0.88
C ILE A 278 19.05 -5.00 -1.86
N PRO A 279 18.45 -6.18 -1.59
CA PRO A 279 17.36 -6.65 -2.43
C PRO A 279 16.19 -5.66 -2.37
N HIS A 280 15.72 -5.23 -3.53
CA HIS A 280 14.63 -4.26 -3.66
C HIS A 280 13.64 -4.72 -4.73
N PRO A 281 12.96 -5.85 -4.53
CA PRO A 281 11.96 -6.32 -5.47
C PRO A 281 10.68 -5.48 -5.37
N GLY A 282 9.87 -5.56 -6.42
CA GLY A 282 8.46 -5.26 -6.34
C GLY A 282 7.69 -6.44 -5.73
N ARG A 283 6.52 -6.78 -6.30
CA ARG A 283 5.73 -7.94 -5.85
C ARG A 283 6.22 -9.29 -6.36
N GLY A 284 7.30 -9.31 -7.14
CA GLY A 284 7.82 -10.50 -7.78
C GLY A 284 6.98 -10.94 -8.98
N ALA A 285 7.46 -11.98 -9.63
CA ALA A 285 6.74 -12.65 -10.71
C ALA A 285 7.03 -14.16 -10.67
N ASN A 286 6.01 -14.97 -10.91
CA ASN A 286 6.16 -16.41 -11.01
C ASN A 286 6.29 -16.79 -12.48
N PHE A 287 7.37 -17.50 -12.83
CA PHE A 287 7.56 -18.02 -14.19
C PHE A 287 8.43 -19.29 -14.17
N VAL A 288 8.47 -19.97 -15.29
CA VAL A 288 9.35 -21.15 -15.48
C VAL A 288 10.62 -20.70 -16.17
N HIS A 289 11.72 -20.64 -15.42
CA HIS A 289 13.03 -20.31 -15.96
C HIS A 289 13.59 -21.53 -16.71
N PRO A 290 14.16 -21.38 -17.93
CA PRO A 290 14.61 -22.52 -18.75
C PRO A 290 15.70 -23.38 -18.09
N LYS A 291 16.51 -22.79 -17.20
CA LYS A 291 17.60 -23.48 -16.48
C LYS A 291 17.20 -23.93 -15.08
N PHE A 292 16.42 -23.10 -14.36
CA PHE A 292 16.16 -23.31 -12.93
C PHE A 292 14.76 -23.83 -12.62
N GLY A 293 13.90 -24.01 -13.63
CA GLY A 293 12.53 -24.45 -13.45
C GLY A 293 11.64 -23.35 -12.85
N PRO A 294 10.59 -23.69 -12.06
CA PRO A 294 9.72 -22.71 -11.43
C PRO A 294 10.48 -21.79 -10.50
N VAL A 295 10.35 -20.48 -10.69
CA VAL A 295 10.98 -19.43 -9.87
C VAL A 295 10.00 -18.32 -9.53
N TRP A 296 10.33 -17.61 -8.47
CA TRP A 296 9.72 -16.34 -8.09
C TRP A 296 10.77 -15.25 -8.09
#